data_747eef00d1b00a3842f69cbc88aae787
#
_entry.id   747eef00d1b00a3842f69cbc88aae787
#
_cell.length_a   1.000
_cell.length_b   1.000
_cell.length_c   1.000
_cell.angle_alpha   90.00
_cell.angle_beta   90.00
_cell.angle_gamma   90.00
#
_symmetry.space_group_name_H-M   'P 1'
#
loop_
_entity.id
_entity.type
_entity.pdbx_description
1 polymer ?
#
loop_
_entity_poly.entity_id
_entity_poly.type
_entity_poly.pdbx_seq_one_letter_code
_entity_poly.pdbx_strand_id
1 'polypeptide(L)'
;MHSSTPFAFQMANLVVEVGGFNNEDSACLQGLKEIFIHHEVDSDTKAMHRIMVCAPETFKIPREATLRWQSACLGIAGNKHRRCLWAFFRKKEIPQYSGTGKVLCYSDEQRKIDYYVPENGEWRIEHHVEEHVTNVYSDQPCETSDGLPSMLVHIIGSQYGFYLLYASSIAIDGKALLFMGNGGVGKTTLCRELIRQGATYLGDDLVLLYRQGEQTMAGSLLFPLKYFADKQQDRKRKMDMVPQLPQRPPLSVPLDSAYLLQRRNANIAEPRLELIPSEAMFETMLKLTNKAHTHADARHFVATLSTICERVPFYSLCYNDSSKLTPSFFSQP
;
A
#
# COMPACT_ATOMS: atom_id res chain seq x y z
N MET A 1 -4.93 35.11 0.22
CA MET A 1 -4.60 34.24 -0.92
C MET A 1 -3.44 33.37 -0.44
N HIS A 2 -3.70 32.17 0.02
CA HIS A 2 -2.65 31.23 0.37
C HIS A 2 -2.28 30.49 -0.91
N SER A 3 -1.16 30.89 -1.53
CA SER A 3 -0.52 30.09 -2.58
C SER A 3 -0.26 28.69 -1.99
N SER A 4 -0.84 27.66 -2.56
CA SER A 4 -0.54 26.29 -2.16
C SER A 4 0.89 25.99 -2.63
N THR A 5 1.83 26.23 -1.74
CA THR A 5 3.24 25.92 -1.97
C THR A 5 3.36 24.43 -2.30
N PRO A 6 4.11 24.05 -3.34
CA PRO A 6 4.45 22.65 -3.58
C PRO A 6 5.01 22.03 -2.31
N PHE A 7 4.67 20.78 -2.04
CA PHE A 7 5.24 20.04 -0.93
C PHE A 7 5.95 18.79 -1.45
N ALA A 8 6.91 18.28 -0.70
CA ALA A 8 7.57 17.03 -1.01
C ALA A 8 7.36 16.04 0.12
N PHE A 9 7.22 14.76 -0.24
CA PHE A 9 7.17 13.69 0.73
C PHE A 9 8.14 12.56 0.35
N GLN A 10 8.54 11.78 1.35
CA GLN A 10 9.48 10.70 1.15
C GLN A 10 8.83 9.35 1.44
N MET A 11 8.99 8.41 0.52
CA MET A 11 8.67 6.99 0.69
C MET A 11 9.98 6.21 0.63
N ALA A 12 10.40 5.63 1.75
CA ALA A 12 11.71 4.99 1.84
C ALA A 12 12.85 5.93 1.38
N ASN A 13 13.54 5.62 0.27
CA ASN A 13 14.58 6.48 -0.31
C ASN A 13 14.09 7.31 -1.52
N LEU A 14 12.80 7.27 -1.83
CA LEU A 14 12.20 8.00 -2.95
C LEU A 14 11.58 9.30 -2.46
N VAL A 15 12.02 10.42 -3.00
CA VAL A 15 11.44 11.75 -2.74
C VAL A 15 10.51 12.12 -3.89
N VAL A 16 9.28 12.46 -3.54
CA VAL A 16 8.21 12.84 -4.48
C VAL A 16 7.77 14.27 -4.20
N GLU A 17 7.87 15.14 -5.18
CA GLU A 17 7.34 16.48 -5.14
C GLU A 17 5.88 16.50 -5.64
N VAL A 18 5.01 17.23 -4.97
CA VAL A 18 3.60 17.37 -5.35
C VAL A 18 3.29 18.85 -5.55
N GLY A 19 2.76 19.20 -6.72
CA GLY A 19 2.38 20.56 -7.06
C GLY A 19 1.07 20.63 -7.84
N GLY A 20 0.49 21.82 -7.95
CA GLY A 20 -0.68 22.11 -8.80
C GLY A 20 -0.25 22.72 -10.14
N PHE A 21 -0.85 22.24 -11.22
CA PHE A 21 -0.70 22.85 -12.54
C PHE A 21 -1.93 23.70 -12.83
N ASN A 22 -1.77 25.03 -12.80
CA ASN A 22 -2.84 26.03 -12.97
C ASN A 22 -3.99 25.98 -11.96
N ASN A 23 -3.86 25.24 -10.87
CA ASN A 23 -4.90 25.11 -9.84
C ASN A 23 -4.26 24.90 -8.45
N GLU A 24 -3.64 25.96 -7.95
CA GLU A 24 -2.89 25.94 -6.68
C GLU A 24 -3.78 25.63 -5.46
N ASP A 25 -5.09 25.88 -5.54
CA ASP A 25 -6.07 25.69 -4.47
C ASP A 25 -6.92 24.40 -4.64
N SER A 26 -6.42 23.42 -5.40
CA SER A 26 -7.15 22.18 -5.64
C SER A 26 -7.43 21.42 -4.34
N ALA A 27 -8.69 21.05 -4.12
CA ALA A 27 -9.10 20.19 -3.01
C ALA A 27 -8.36 18.83 -3.02
N CYS A 28 -8.04 18.32 -4.20
CA CYS A 28 -7.24 17.10 -4.37
C CYS A 28 -5.80 17.30 -3.85
N LEU A 29 -5.16 18.43 -4.17
CA LEU A 29 -3.81 18.75 -3.71
C LEU A 29 -3.76 18.85 -2.17
N GLN A 30 -4.74 19.56 -1.59
CA GLN A 30 -4.86 19.66 -0.13
C GLN A 30 -5.06 18.29 0.51
N GLY A 31 -5.91 17.44 -0.05
CA GLY A 31 -6.14 16.08 0.46
C GLY A 31 -4.89 15.20 0.38
N LEU A 32 -4.10 15.29 -0.70
CA LEU A 32 -2.81 14.60 -0.81
C LEU A 32 -1.83 15.08 0.26
N LYS A 33 -1.76 16.38 0.51
CA LYS A 33 -0.91 16.95 1.58
C LYS A 33 -1.27 16.40 2.94
N GLU A 34 -2.55 16.34 3.29
CA GLU A 34 -3.02 15.79 4.55
C GLU A 34 -2.70 14.30 4.71
N ILE A 35 -2.78 13.52 3.62
CA ILE A 35 -2.47 12.10 3.62
C ILE A 35 -0.99 11.83 3.83
N PHE A 36 -0.12 12.61 3.20
CA PHE A 36 1.33 12.42 3.26
C PHE A 36 2.04 13.32 4.28
N ILE A 37 1.30 14.02 5.16
CA ILE A 37 1.86 14.97 6.13
C ILE A 37 2.98 14.38 7.00
N HIS A 38 2.87 13.10 7.37
CA HIS A 38 3.89 12.43 8.18
C HIS A 38 5.13 12.01 7.41
N HIS A 39 5.09 12.13 6.08
CA HIS A 39 6.19 11.84 5.17
C HIS A 39 6.83 13.11 4.58
N GLU A 40 6.34 14.30 4.95
CA GLU A 40 6.84 15.57 4.43
C GLU A 40 8.33 15.76 4.70
N VAL A 41 9.05 16.24 3.71
CA VAL A 41 10.47 16.58 3.75
C VAL A 41 10.68 18.02 3.29
N ASP A 42 11.86 18.58 3.55
CA ASP A 42 12.19 19.93 3.12
C ASP A 42 12.07 20.09 1.61
N SER A 43 11.52 21.22 1.16
CA SER A 43 11.33 21.56 -0.25
C SER A 43 12.63 21.59 -1.05
N ASP A 44 13.76 21.78 -0.37
CA ASP A 44 15.09 21.81 -1.00
C ASP A 44 15.63 20.40 -1.31
N THR A 45 14.96 19.35 -0.84
CA THR A 45 15.33 17.97 -1.12
C THR A 45 15.03 17.67 -2.59
N LYS A 46 16.05 17.25 -3.34
CA LYS A 46 15.89 16.96 -4.78
C LYS A 46 14.87 15.83 -4.99
N ALA A 47 13.77 16.16 -5.64
CA ALA A 47 12.76 15.20 -6.01
C ALA A 47 13.24 14.26 -7.12
N MET A 48 12.91 13.00 -6.98
CA MET A 48 13.14 11.95 -7.99
C MET A 48 11.92 11.75 -8.87
N HIS A 49 10.75 12.12 -8.39
CA HIS A 49 9.46 12.02 -9.08
C HIS A 49 8.59 13.22 -8.78
N ARG A 50 7.70 13.58 -9.71
CA ARG A 50 6.75 14.68 -9.53
C ARG A 50 5.33 14.22 -9.72
N ILE A 51 4.44 14.66 -8.85
CA ILE A 51 2.99 14.57 -9.03
C ILE A 51 2.47 15.96 -9.32
N MET A 52 1.73 16.10 -10.42
CA MET A 52 1.09 17.35 -10.82
C MET A 52 -0.43 17.18 -10.77
N VAL A 53 -1.10 17.96 -9.93
CA VAL A 53 -2.57 17.99 -9.89
C VAL A 53 -3.08 18.93 -10.95
N CYS A 54 -3.88 18.42 -11.89
CA CYS A 54 -4.36 19.10 -13.09
C CYS A 54 -5.89 19.20 -13.10
N ALA A 55 -6.42 20.14 -13.85
CA ALA A 55 -7.85 20.28 -14.06
C ALA A 55 -8.42 19.10 -14.85
N PRO A 56 -9.56 18.49 -14.41
CA PRO A 56 -10.10 17.26 -15.00
C PRO A 56 -10.44 17.33 -16.49
N GLU A 57 -10.86 18.50 -16.97
CA GLU A 57 -11.25 18.75 -18.35
C GLU A 57 -10.09 18.69 -19.35
N THR A 58 -8.86 18.76 -18.87
CA THR A 58 -7.66 18.70 -19.71
C THR A 58 -7.23 17.26 -20.03
N PHE A 59 -7.78 16.26 -19.31
CA PHE A 59 -7.44 14.86 -19.51
C PHE A 59 -7.97 14.29 -20.83
N LYS A 60 -7.11 13.62 -21.59
CA LYS A 60 -7.47 12.93 -22.82
C LYS A 60 -6.63 11.67 -22.99
N ILE A 61 -7.31 10.55 -23.32
CA ILE A 61 -6.61 9.34 -23.74
C ILE A 61 -6.41 9.43 -25.26
N PRO A 62 -5.18 9.36 -25.78
CA PRO A 62 -4.90 9.32 -27.20
C PRO A 62 -5.55 8.10 -27.86
N ARG A 63 -5.88 8.21 -29.15
CA ARG A 63 -6.47 7.08 -29.91
C ARG A 63 -5.51 5.90 -30.07
N GLU A 64 -4.22 6.17 -29.99
CA GLU A 64 -3.12 5.22 -30.10
C GLU A 64 -2.92 4.39 -28.83
N ALA A 65 -3.41 4.88 -27.69
CA ALA A 65 -3.30 4.17 -26.42
C ALA A 65 -4.16 2.89 -26.42
N THR A 66 -3.54 1.79 -26.03
CA THR A 66 -4.20 0.47 -26.02
C THR A 66 -4.54 0.02 -24.60
N LEU A 67 -5.74 -0.57 -24.45
CA LEU A 67 -6.13 -1.14 -23.16
C LEU A 67 -5.23 -2.33 -22.82
N ARG A 68 -4.50 -2.21 -21.70
CA ARG A 68 -3.57 -3.23 -21.21
C ARG A 68 -4.20 -4.17 -20.21
N TRP A 69 -4.90 -3.61 -19.25
CA TRP A 69 -5.56 -4.40 -18.23
C TRP A 69 -6.70 -3.63 -17.57
N GLN A 70 -7.51 -4.39 -16.90
CA GLN A 70 -8.62 -3.89 -16.11
C GLN A 70 -8.54 -4.48 -14.72
N SER A 71 -8.41 -3.64 -13.69
CA SER A 71 -8.47 -4.06 -12.29
C SER A 71 -9.90 -4.09 -11.81
N ALA A 72 -10.29 -5.17 -11.16
CA ALA A 72 -11.62 -5.26 -10.55
C ALA A 72 -11.71 -4.63 -9.17
N CYS A 73 -10.60 -4.17 -8.58
CA CYS A 73 -10.59 -3.65 -7.21
C CYS A 73 -9.33 -2.83 -6.90
N LEU A 74 -9.53 -1.57 -6.60
CA LEU A 74 -8.59 -0.73 -5.85
C LEU A 74 -9.17 -0.26 -4.51
N GLY A 75 -10.37 -0.69 -4.18
CA GLY A 75 -11.00 -0.37 -2.91
C GLY A 75 -10.48 -1.26 -1.79
N ILE A 76 -9.89 -0.67 -0.76
CA ILE A 76 -9.54 -1.29 0.54
C ILE A 76 -10.84 -1.54 1.34
N ALA A 77 -11.82 -2.19 0.76
CA ALA A 77 -13.07 -2.45 1.44
C ALA A 77 -13.44 -3.93 1.38
N GLY A 78 -13.09 -4.65 2.44
CA GLY A 78 -13.73 -5.90 2.84
C GLY A 78 -13.55 -7.09 1.90
N ASN A 79 -13.90 -8.26 2.37
CA ASN A 79 -13.88 -9.64 1.83
C ASN A 79 -14.04 -9.89 0.30
N LYS A 80 -14.13 -8.87 -0.54
CA LYS A 80 -14.34 -8.94 -1.99
C LYS A 80 -13.06 -9.20 -2.80
N HIS A 81 -11.88 -8.97 -2.23
CA HIS A 81 -10.58 -9.12 -2.91
C HIS A 81 -10.26 -10.55 -3.38
N ARG A 82 -10.80 -11.58 -2.73
CA ARG A 82 -10.50 -12.98 -3.05
C ARG A 82 -10.85 -13.41 -4.47
N ARG A 83 -11.83 -12.77 -5.13
CA ARG A 83 -12.33 -13.20 -6.44
C ARG A 83 -11.63 -12.53 -7.62
N CYS A 84 -11.06 -11.36 -7.42
CA CYS A 84 -10.42 -10.59 -8.50
C CYS A 84 -9.11 -11.22 -8.99
N LEU A 85 -8.35 -11.83 -8.11
CA LEU A 85 -7.06 -12.45 -8.41
C LEU A 85 -7.17 -13.67 -9.33
N TRP A 86 -8.20 -14.50 -9.14
CA TRP A 86 -8.43 -15.70 -9.96
C TRP A 86 -8.91 -15.38 -11.38
N ALA A 87 -9.62 -14.29 -11.59
CA ALA A 87 -10.10 -13.89 -12.90
C ALA A 87 -8.96 -13.48 -13.84
N PHE A 88 -7.90 -12.84 -13.32
CA PHE A 88 -6.74 -12.43 -14.11
C PHE A 88 -6.00 -13.62 -14.73
N PHE A 89 -5.83 -14.74 -13.98
CA PHE A 89 -5.12 -15.92 -14.49
C PHE A 89 -5.94 -16.83 -15.39
N ARG A 90 -7.28 -16.75 -15.36
CA ARG A 90 -8.15 -17.69 -16.09
C ARG A 90 -8.91 -17.10 -17.26
N LYS A 91 -8.73 -15.84 -17.66
CA LYS A 91 -9.52 -15.18 -18.73
C LYS A 91 -11.04 -15.34 -18.56
N LYS A 92 -11.57 -15.60 -17.37
CA LYS A 92 -13.00 -15.66 -17.11
C LYS A 92 -13.57 -14.27 -16.89
N GLU A 93 -14.75 -14.02 -17.43
CA GLU A 93 -15.52 -12.79 -17.20
C GLU A 93 -15.58 -12.48 -15.71
N ILE A 94 -15.17 -11.26 -15.35
CA ILE A 94 -15.17 -10.80 -13.97
C ILE A 94 -16.63 -10.50 -13.61
N PRO A 95 -17.22 -11.12 -12.56
CA PRO A 95 -18.56 -10.81 -12.15
C PRO A 95 -18.73 -9.31 -11.90
N GLN A 96 -19.78 -8.69 -12.43
CA GLN A 96 -20.11 -7.31 -12.15
C GLN A 96 -20.39 -7.16 -10.66
N TYR A 97 -19.50 -6.46 -9.93
CA TYR A 97 -19.73 -6.07 -8.55
C TYR A 97 -20.18 -4.63 -8.50
N SER A 98 -21.38 -4.42 -8.04
CA SER A 98 -21.87 -3.08 -7.67
C SER A 98 -21.05 -2.53 -6.50
N GLY A 99 -20.38 -1.40 -6.68
CA GLY A 99 -19.93 -0.53 -5.59
C GLY A 99 -18.43 -0.38 -5.33
N THR A 100 -17.54 -0.92 -6.19
CA THR A 100 -16.10 -0.52 -6.16
C THR A 100 -15.64 -0.43 -7.59
N GLY A 101 -15.25 0.77 -8.02
CA GLY A 101 -14.94 1.06 -9.41
C GLY A 101 -13.79 0.20 -9.93
N LYS A 102 -13.95 -0.28 -11.15
CA LYS A 102 -12.85 -0.86 -11.92
C LYS A 102 -11.91 0.27 -12.29
N VAL A 103 -10.61 0.00 -12.38
CA VAL A 103 -9.66 0.90 -13.01
C VAL A 103 -9.22 0.30 -14.32
N LEU A 104 -9.36 1.07 -15.38
CA LEU A 104 -8.86 0.74 -16.71
C LEU A 104 -7.47 1.32 -16.86
N CYS A 105 -6.52 0.52 -17.32
CA CYS A 105 -5.18 0.98 -17.66
C CYS A 105 -4.98 0.89 -19.16
N TYR A 106 -4.64 2.02 -19.77
CA TYR A 106 -4.25 2.12 -21.17
C TYR A 106 -2.77 2.51 -21.23
N SER A 107 -2.04 2.02 -22.23
CA SER A 107 -0.65 2.38 -22.46
C SER A 107 -0.43 2.91 -23.86
N ASP A 108 0.32 4.01 -23.94
CA ASP A 108 0.98 4.47 -25.16
C ASP A 108 2.44 4.02 -25.11
N GLU A 109 2.76 2.94 -25.82
CA GLU A 109 4.11 2.37 -25.80
C GLU A 109 5.16 3.25 -26.49
N GLN A 110 4.75 4.08 -27.44
CA GLN A 110 5.66 4.96 -28.17
C GLN A 110 6.10 6.13 -27.28
N ARG A 111 5.16 6.69 -26.51
CA ARG A 111 5.41 7.82 -25.61
C ARG A 111 5.81 7.39 -24.20
N LYS A 112 5.72 6.10 -23.86
CA LYS A 112 5.93 5.57 -22.50
C LYS A 112 5.03 6.23 -21.47
N ILE A 113 3.75 6.37 -21.81
CA ILE A 113 2.74 6.96 -20.95
C ILE A 113 1.66 5.92 -20.64
N ASP A 114 1.36 5.76 -19.36
CA ASP A 114 0.26 4.93 -18.87
C ASP A 114 -0.87 5.80 -18.35
N TYR A 115 -2.10 5.47 -18.73
CA TYR A 115 -3.32 6.17 -18.36
C TYR A 115 -4.18 5.28 -17.46
N TYR A 116 -4.58 5.79 -16.30
CA TYR A 116 -5.42 5.06 -15.35
C TYR A 116 -6.74 5.79 -15.15
N VAL A 117 -7.84 5.09 -15.39
CA VAL A 117 -9.18 5.65 -15.34
C VAL A 117 -10.08 4.76 -14.50
N PRO A 118 -10.53 5.21 -13.32
CA PRO A 118 -11.53 4.50 -12.56
C PRO A 118 -12.90 4.59 -13.24
N GLU A 119 -13.70 3.56 -13.11
CA GLU A 119 -15.03 3.44 -13.75
C GLU A 119 -15.99 4.55 -13.25
N ASN A 120 -15.85 4.99 -11.99
CA ASN A 120 -16.62 6.10 -11.42
C ASN A 120 -16.19 7.49 -11.91
N GLY A 121 -15.01 7.59 -12.53
CA GLY A 121 -14.50 8.83 -13.11
C GLY A 121 -14.07 9.90 -12.11
N GLU A 122 -14.00 9.61 -10.80
CA GLU A 122 -13.66 10.59 -9.74
C GLU A 122 -12.26 11.18 -9.90
N TRP A 123 -11.35 10.40 -10.44
CA TRP A 123 -9.98 10.85 -10.74
C TRP A 123 -9.46 10.17 -12.01
N ARG A 124 -8.41 10.70 -12.58
CA ARG A 124 -7.69 10.10 -13.71
C ARG A 124 -6.20 10.35 -13.54
N ILE A 125 -5.38 9.44 -14.02
CA ILE A 125 -3.92 9.55 -13.92
C ILE A 125 -3.31 9.38 -15.30
N GLU A 126 -2.32 10.19 -15.60
CA GLU A 126 -1.40 10.08 -16.72
C GLU A 126 0.02 10.00 -16.16
N HIS A 127 0.66 8.84 -16.35
CA HIS A 127 1.96 8.54 -15.77
C HIS A 127 3.02 8.47 -16.86
N HIS A 128 3.91 9.45 -16.86
CA HIS A 128 5.03 9.59 -17.78
C HIS A 128 6.25 8.86 -17.21
N VAL A 129 6.47 7.63 -17.67
CA VAL A 129 7.47 6.74 -17.08
C VAL A 129 8.89 7.29 -17.23
N GLU A 130 9.27 7.78 -18.40
CA GLU A 130 10.63 8.28 -18.68
C GLU A 130 10.88 9.67 -18.09
N GLU A 131 9.85 10.49 -17.97
CA GLU A 131 9.95 11.87 -17.44
C GLU A 131 9.88 11.90 -15.90
N HIS A 132 9.51 10.79 -15.26
CA HIS A 132 9.29 10.71 -13.82
C HIS A 132 8.22 11.70 -13.33
N VAL A 133 7.14 11.83 -14.10
CA VAL A 133 6.02 12.72 -13.81
C VAL A 133 4.72 11.93 -13.81
N THR A 134 3.86 12.22 -12.85
CA THR A 134 2.49 11.70 -12.77
C THR A 134 1.51 12.85 -12.68
N ASN A 135 0.68 13.02 -13.71
CA ASN A 135 -0.40 13.99 -13.71
C ASN A 135 -1.66 13.36 -13.12
N VAL A 136 -2.26 14.00 -12.15
CA VAL A 136 -3.50 13.61 -11.49
C VAL A 136 -4.58 14.62 -11.86
N TYR A 137 -5.65 14.15 -12.45
CA TYR A 137 -6.78 14.95 -12.90
C TYR A 137 -7.97 14.70 -11.97
N SER A 138 -8.22 15.61 -11.03
CA SER A 138 -9.33 15.54 -10.08
C SER A 138 -9.65 16.93 -9.52
N ASP A 139 -10.92 17.21 -9.38
CA ASP A 139 -11.47 18.38 -8.68
C ASP A 139 -11.99 18.03 -7.29
N GLN A 140 -12.04 16.74 -6.96
CA GLN A 140 -12.55 16.24 -5.70
C GLN A 140 -11.45 16.20 -4.61
N PRO A 141 -11.84 16.38 -3.33
CA PRO A 141 -10.92 16.12 -2.22
C PRO A 141 -10.37 14.70 -2.29
N CYS A 142 -9.08 14.53 -2.08
CA CYS A 142 -8.47 13.23 -2.03
C CYS A 142 -8.56 12.66 -0.61
N GLU A 143 -9.21 11.52 -0.43
CA GLU A 143 -9.25 10.82 0.84
C GLU A 143 -8.49 9.49 0.80
N THR A 144 -8.03 9.01 1.95
CA THR A 144 -7.37 7.69 2.04
C THR A 144 -8.28 6.51 1.63
N SER A 145 -9.60 6.74 1.60
CA SER A 145 -10.60 5.74 1.18
C SER A 145 -10.78 5.64 -0.32
N ASP A 146 -10.37 6.66 -1.09
CA ASP A 146 -10.72 6.81 -2.51
C ASP A 146 -9.88 5.94 -3.46
N GLY A 147 -8.87 5.29 -2.94
CA GLY A 147 -7.97 4.45 -3.71
C GLY A 147 -6.91 5.24 -4.49
N LEU A 148 -7.08 6.56 -4.71
CA LEU A 148 -6.12 7.40 -5.41
C LEU A 148 -4.75 7.43 -4.72
N PRO A 149 -4.62 7.67 -3.39
CA PRO A 149 -3.30 7.69 -2.74
C PRO A 149 -2.57 6.35 -2.84
N SER A 150 -3.28 5.24 -2.63
CA SER A 150 -2.69 3.91 -2.76
C SER A 150 -2.31 3.58 -4.20
N MET A 151 -3.08 4.09 -5.17
CA MET A 151 -2.74 3.94 -6.60
C MET A 151 -1.49 4.74 -6.96
N LEU A 152 -1.36 5.97 -6.50
CA LEU A 152 -0.17 6.80 -6.72
C LEU A 152 1.07 6.14 -6.13
N VAL A 153 1.00 5.70 -4.87
CA VAL A 153 2.12 4.96 -4.23
C VAL A 153 2.45 3.69 -5.00
N HIS A 154 1.45 2.98 -5.52
CA HIS A 154 1.67 1.77 -6.29
C HIS A 154 2.32 2.03 -7.66
N ILE A 155 1.77 2.98 -8.44
CA ILE A 155 2.28 3.32 -9.78
C ILE A 155 3.72 3.84 -9.67
N ILE A 156 3.93 4.86 -8.84
CA ILE A 156 5.23 5.48 -8.65
C ILE A 156 6.19 4.47 -8.01
N GLY A 157 5.75 3.78 -6.96
CA GLY A 157 6.57 2.80 -6.26
C GLY A 157 7.06 1.67 -7.18
N SER A 158 6.19 1.10 -8.03
CA SER A 158 6.58 0.02 -8.93
C SER A 158 7.67 0.44 -9.93
N GLN A 159 7.67 1.69 -10.37
CA GLN A 159 8.71 2.26 -11.24
C GLN A 159 10.10 2.23 -10.57
N TYR A 160 10.15 2.33 -9.24
CA TYR A 160 11.37 2.33 -8.45
C TYR A 160 11.62 1.01 -7.69
N GLY A 161 10.88 -0.04 -8.02
CA GLY A 161 11.05 -1.37 -7.41
C GLY A 161 10.46 -1.51 -6.01
N PHE A 162 9.50 -0.66 -5.66
CA PHE A 162 8.71 -0.77 -4.43
C PHE A 162 7.38 -1.46 -4.72
N TYR A 163 6.95 -2.34 -3.83
CA TYR A 163 5.71 -3.09 -3.99
C TYR A 163 4.83 -2.97 -2.75
N LEU A 164 3.54 -2.71 -2.96
CA LEU A 164 2.56 -2.65 -1.89
C LEU A 164 2.03 -4.04 -1.55
N LEU A 165 2.18 -4.41 -0.30
CA LEU A 165 1.63 -5.64 0.27
C LEU A 165 0.43 -5.32 1.16
N TYR A 166 -0.66 -6.07 1.02
CA TYR A 166 -1.79 -6.01 1.95
C TYR A 166 -1.44 -6.69 3.27
N ALA A 167 -0.93 -5.92 4.20
CA ALA A 167 -0.45 -6.37 5.50
C ALA A 167 -0.56 -5.24 6.53
N SER A 168 -0.38 -5.58 7.80
CA SER A 168 -0.06 -4.62 8.85
C SER A 168 1.39 -4.83 9.28
N SER A 169 2.10 -3.77 9.66
CA SER A 169 3.51 -3.83 10.02
C SER A 169 3.84 -2.99 11.23
N ILE A 170 4.73 -3.53 12.05
CA ILE A 170 5.37 -2.85 13.18
C ILE A 170 6.87 -3.09 13.13
N ALA A 171 7.64 -2.31 13.90
CA ALA A 171 9.03 -2.61 14.16
C ALA A 171 9.27 -2.91 15.65
N ILE A 172 10.11 -3.91 15.89
CA ILE A 172 10.65 -4.26 17.22
C ILE A 172 12.17 -4.26 17.06
N ASP A 173 12.87 -3.54 17.92
CA ASP A 173 14.34 -3.44 17.92
C ASP A 173 14.94 -3.09 16.53
N GLY A 174 14.27 -2.19 15.80
CA GLY A 174 14.70 -1.73 14.48
C GLY A 174 14.49 -2.72 13.33
N LYS A 175 13.72 -3.80 13.53
CA LYS A 175 13.40 -4.80 12.55
C LYS A 175 11.89 -4.90 12.32
N ALA A 176 11.45 -4.96 11.07
CA ALA A 176 10.03 -5.06 10.73
C ALA A 176 9.48 -6.47 10.87
N LEU A 177 8.27 -6.54 11.41
CA LEU A 177 7.42 -7.72 11.41
C LEU A 177 6.19 -7.44 10.54
N LEU A 178 5.84 -8.36 9.64
CA LEU A 178 4.64 -8.28 8.82
C LEU A 178 3.56 -9.22 9.34
N PHE A 179 2.35 -8.72 9.47
CA PHE A 179 1.16 -9.51 9.78
C PHE A 179 0.22 -9.54 8.59
N MET A 180 0.04 -10.71 8.02
CA MET A 180 -0.74 -10.97 6.81
C MET A 180 -1.97 -11.81 7.11
N GLY A 181 -2.88 -11.90 6.16
CA GLY A 181 -4.07 -12.73 6.23
C GLY A 181 -5.34 -12.00 5.78
N ASN A 182 -6.45 -12.70 5.84
CA ASN A 182 -7.75 -12.20 5.36
C ASN A 182 -8.23 -10.97 6.15
N GLY A 183 -9.16 -10.22 5.55
CA GLY A 183 -9.88 -9.15 6.25
C GLY A 183 -10.56 -9.69 7.51
N GLY A 184 -10.45 -8.98 8.63
CA GLY A 184 -11.07 -9.37 9.90
C GLY A 184 -10.33 -10.45 10.70
N VAL A 185 -9.18 -10.97 10.23
CA VAL A 185 -8.41 -11.98 10.97
C VAL A 185 -7.74 -11.44 12.24
N GLY A 186 -7.65 -10.12 12.40
CA GLY A 186 -7.13 -9.47 13.60
C GLY A 186 -5.77 -8.78 13.44
N LYS A 187 -5.26 -8.57 12.21
CA LYS A 187 -3.99 -7.86 11.96
C LYS A 187 -3.88 -6.53 12.71
N THR A 188 -4.80 -5.62 12.44
CA THR A 188 -4.86 -4.30 13.10
C THR A 188 -4.96 -4.39 14.61
N THR A 189 -5.74 -5.35 15.13
CA THR A 189 -5.90 -5.56 16.58
C THR A 189 -4.58 -5.99 17.22
N LEU A 190 -3.86 -6.91 16.57
CA LEU A 190 -2.56 -7.40 17.03
C LEU A 190 -1.52 -6.27 16.99
N CYS A 191 -1.43 -5.52 15.89
CA CYS A 191 -0.51 -4.38 15.79
C CYS A 191 -0.77 -3.36 16.89
N ARG A 192 -2.02 -2.97 17.13
CA ARG A 192 -2.36 -2.04 18.22
C ARG A 192 -1.91 -2.54 19.59
N GLU A 193 -2.10 -3.82 19.86
CA GLU A 193 -1.67 -4.40 21.13
C GLU A 193 -0.16 -4.35 21.30
N LEU A 194 0.59 -4.70 20.25
CA LEU A 194 2.07 -4.66 20.28
C LEU A 194 2.60 -3.22 20.35
N ILE A 195 1.96 -2.25 19.67
CA ILE A 195 2.30 -0.82 19.77
C ILE A 195 2.11 -0.32 21.21
N ARG A 196 1.02 -0.71 21.89
CA ARG A 196 0.81 -0.36 23.32
C ARG A 196 1.88 -0.95 24.23
N GLN A 197 2.55 -2.00 23.81
CA GLN A 197 3.66 -2.66 24.50
C GLN A 197 5.03 -2.16 24.05
N GLY A 198 5.11 -1.09 23.25
CA GLY A 198 6.35 -0.42 22.87
C GLY A 198 6.86 -0.70 21.46
N ALA A 199 6.16 -1.49 20.65
CA ALA A 199 6.52 -1.65 19.24
C ALA A 199 6.25 -0.35 18.46
N THR A 200 7.03 -0.11 17.42
CA THR A 200 6.89 1.06 16.55
C THR A 200 5.93 0.75 15.40
N TYR A 201 4.95 1.63 15.16
CA TYR A 201 4.03 1.53 14.02
C TYR A 201 4.75 1.81 12.70
N LEU A 202 4.56 0.96 11.68
CA LEU A 202 5.07 1.17 10.33
C LEU A 202 3.96 1.30 9.28
N GLY A 203 2.84 0.60 9.43
CA GLY A 203 1.72 0.69 8.49
C GLY A 203 0.60 -0.29 8.80
N ASP A 204 -0.61 0.01 8.30
CA ASP A 204 -1.79 -0.86 8.38
C ASP A 204 -2.53 -0.87 7.04
N ASP A 205 -3.07 -2.02 6.65
CA ASP A 205 -3.69 -2.32 5.36
C ASP A 205 -2.70 -2.32 4.17
N LEU A 206 -1.68 -1.46 4.15
CA LEU A 206 -0.66 -1.40 3.10
C LEU A 206 0.73 -1.22 3.71
N VAL A 207 1.67 -2.01 3.24
CA VAL A 207 3.09 -1.95 3.61
C VAL A 207 3.92 -1.91 2.33
N LEU A 208 4.91 -1.05 2.30
CA LEU A 208 5.84 -0.93 1.20
C LEU A 208 6.97 -1.96 1.37
N LEU A 209 7.19 -2.80 0.37
CA LEU A 209 8.30 -3.75 0.34
C LEU A 209 9.24 -3.43 -0.82
N TYR A 210 10.55 -3.49 -0.57
CA TYR A 210 11.56 -3.29 -1.59
C TYR A 210 12.89 -3.94 -1.20
N ARG A 211 13.82 -3.97 -2.14
CA ARG A 211 15.18 -4.44 -1.88
C ARG A 211 16.15 -3.26 -1.79
N GLN A 212 17.02 -3.31 -0.77
CA GLN A 212 18.17 -2.42 -0.63
C GLN A 212 19.43 -3.28 -0.53
N GLY A 213 20.12 -3.43 -1.65
CA GLY A 213 21.22 -4.42 -1.76
C GLY A 213 20.69 -5.83 -1.51
N GLU A 214 21.29 -6.52 -0.55
CA GLU A 214 20.91 -7.89 -0.19
C GLU A 214 19.74 -7.96 0.83
N GLN A 215 19.35 -6.84 1.41
CA GLN A 215 18.29 -6.81 2.42
C GLN A 215 16.93 -6.55 1.80
N THR A 216 15.91 -7.22 2.34
CA THR A 216 14.51 -6.87 2.15
C THR A 216 14.13 -5.81 3.17
N MET A 217 13.54 -4.72 2.71
CA MET A 217 13.11 -3.61 3.56
C MET A 217 11.61 -3.53 3.62
N ALA A 218 11.08 -3.20 4.79
CA ALA A 218 9.69 -2.76 4.95
C ALA A 218 9.66 -1.25 5.12
N GLY A 219 9.02 -0.56 4.18
CA GLY A 219 8.84 0.88 4.20
C GLY A 219 7.61 1.26 5.00
N SER A 220 7.72 2.35 5.73
CA SER A 220 6.62 2.93 6.49
C SER A 220 5.66 3.67 5.56
N LEU A 221 4.37 3.33 5.66
CA LEU A 221 3.27 4.10 5.10
C LEU A 221 2.37 4.53 6.26
N LEU A 222 2.59 5.73 6.77
CA LEU A 222 1.98 6.25 7.98
C LEU A 222 0.52 6.71 7.75
N PHE A 223 -0.24 5.92 7.00
CA PHE A 223 -1.68 6.14 6.86
C PHE A 223 -2.41 5.88 8.18
N PRO A 224 -3.50 6.60 8.43
CA PRO A 224 -4.26 6.40 9.67
C PRO A 224 -4.70 4.95 9.84
N LEU A 225 -4.43 4.39 11.02
CA LEU A 225 -4.85 3.04 11.39
C LEU A 225 -6.37 2.98 11.53
N LYS A 226 -6.99 2.00 10.87
CA LYS A 226 -8.46 1.80 10.91
C LYS A 226 -8.81 0.74 11.95
N TYR A 227 -9.71 1.05 12.88
CA TYR A 227 -10.12 0.13 13.92
C TYR A 227 -11.61 0.24 14.25
N PHE A 228 -12.16 -0.80 14.86
CA PHE A 228 -13.49 -0.73 15.47
C PHE A 228 -13.33 -0.21 16.90
N ALA A 229 -13.93 0.93 17.20
CA ALA A 229 -13.92 1.51 18.56
C ALA A 229 -14.74 0.64 19.53
N ASP A 230 -15.81 0.02 19.02
CA ASP A 230 -16.64 -0.94 19.69
C ASP A 230 -16.89 -2.13 18.75
N LYS A 231 -16.93 -3.36 19.31
CA LYS A 231 -17.20 -4.59 18.54
C LYS A 231 -18.58 -4.61 17.88
N GLN A 232 -19.51 -3.79 18.38
CA GLN A 232 -20.87 -3.66 17.85
C GLN A 232 -21.03 -2.60 16.75
N GLN A 233 -19.96 -1.83 16.45
CA GLN A 233 -20.03 -0.80 15.43
C GLN A 233 -19.72 -1.37 14.03
N ASP A 234 -20.59 -1.08 13.07
CA ASP A 234 -20.41 -1.48 11.66
C ASP A 234 -19.34 -0.65 10.94
N ARG A 235 -18.92 0.50 11.47
CA ARG A 235 -17.96 1.41 10.86
C ARG A 235 -16.65 1.47 11.63
N LYS A 236 -15.54 1.26 10.93
CA LYS A 236 -14.20 1.50 11.45
C LYS A 236 -13.95 3.00 11.65
N ARG A 237 -13.38 3.37 12.78
CA ARG A 237 -12.80 4.69 13.01
C ARG A 237 -11.37 4.72 12.50
N LYS A 238 -10.95 5.88 12.00
CA LYS A 238 -9.54 6.15 11.67
C LYS A 238 -8.87 6.74 12.91
N MET A 239 -7.66 6.32 13.21
CA MET A 239 -6.84 6.88 14.28
C MET A 239 -5.44 7.13 13.74
N ASP A 240 -5.00 8.37 13.83
CA ASP A 240 -3.62 8.69 13.53
C ASP A 240 -2.74 8.21 14.70
N MET A 241 -1.81 7.32 14.39
CA MET A 241 -0.91 6.74 15.38
C MET A 241 0.36 7.57 15.59
N VAL A 242 0.75 8.37 14.59
CA VAL A 242 2.03 9.07 14.62
C VAL A 242 2.15 10.05 15.79
N PRO A 243 1.14 10.89 16.11
CA PRO A 243 1.22 11.77 17.27
C PRO A 243 1.26 11.05 18.62
N GLN A 244 0.93 9.75 18.64
CA GLN A 244 0.90 8.94 19.87
C GLN A 244 2.21 8.17 20.09
N LEU A 245 3.12 8.22 19.11
CA LEU A 245 4.41 7.55 19.19
C LEU A 245 5.44 8.44 19.89
N PRO A 246 6.33 7.88 20.72
CA PRO A 246 7.35 8.64 21.42
C PRO A 246 8.38 9.26 20.48
N GLN A 247 8.54 8.67 19.30
CA GLN A 247 9.43 9.14 18.25
C GLN A 247 8.78 8.93 16.87
N ARG A 248 9.16 9.76 15.90
CA ARG A 248 8.74 9.58 14.50
C ARG A 248 9.24 8.21 14.01
N PRO A 249 8.37 7.38 13.43
CA PRO A 249 8.78 6.10 12.88
C PRO A 249 9.86 6.26 11.80
N PRO A 250 10.80 5.33 11.67
CA PRO A 250 11.74 5.34 10.57
C PRO A 250 11.00 5.15 9.25
N LEU A 251 11.52 5.73 8.17
CA LEU A 251 10.93 5.60 6.82
C LEU A 251 10.96 4.16 6.32
N SER A 252 11.95 3.39 6.74
CA SER A 252 12.05 1.97 6.47
C SER A 252 12.99 1.28 7.45
N VAL A 253 12.78 -0.01 7.63
CA VAL A 253 13.64 -0.90 8.42
C VAL A 253 13.79 -2.25 7.73
N PRO A 254 14.86 -3.02 8.01
CA PRO A 254 14.99 -4.38 7.51
C PRO A 254 13.80 -5.25 7.92
N LEU A 255 13.29 -6.03 6.96
CA LEU A 255 12.26 -7.02 7.22
C LEU A 255 12.89 -8.24 7.87
N ASP A 256 12.46 -8.57 9.07
CA ASP A 256 12.95 -9.71 9.84
C ASP A 256 12.13 -10.97 9.55
N SER A 257 10.83 -10.87 9.69
CA SER A 257 9.94 -12.02 9.56
C SER A 257 8.52 -11.62 9.18
N ALA A 258 7.73 -12.59 8.71
CA ALA A 258 6.36 -12.37 8.34
C ALA A 258 5.44 -13.48 8.85
N TYR A 259 4.24 -13.11 9.26
CA TYR A 259 3.30 -13.95 9.97
C TYR A 259 1.96 -13.98 9.24
N LEU A 260 1.57 -15.17 8.77
CA LEU A 260 0.23 -15.43 8.25
C LEU A 260 -0.69 -15.74 9.42
N LEU A 261 -1.56 -14.81 9.77
CA LEU A 261 -2.49 -14.96 10.87
C LEU A 261 -3.57 -15.98 10.52
N GLN A 262 -3.69 -17.00 11.35
CA GLN A 262 -4.77 -17.95 11.29
C GLN A 262 -5.98 -17.40 12.09
N ARG A 263 -7.17 -17.84 11.71
CA ARG A 263 -8.36 -17.46 12.45
C ARG A 263 -8.23 -17.91 13.90
N ARG A 264 -8.56 -17.02 14.85
CA ARG A 264 -8.59 -17.34 16.28
C ARG A 264 -9.32 -18.64 16.52
N ASN A 265 -8.64 -19.61 17.10
CA ASN A 265 -9.24 -20.85 17.54
C ASN A 265 -9.38 -20.79 19.07
N ALA A 266 -10.61 -20.76 19.56
CA ALA A 266 -10.90 -20.65 21.00
C ALA A 266 -10.26 -21.77 21.83
N ASN A 267 -9.88 -22.88 21.20
CA ASN A 267 -9.30 -24.05 21.87
C ASN A 267 -7.77 -24.00 21.99
N ILE A 268 -7.10 -22.95 21.46
CA ILE A 268 -5.64 -22.79 21.59
C ILE A 268 -5.33 -22.09 22.90
N ALA A 269 -4.70 -22.80 23.83
CA ALA A 269 -4.31 -22.25 25.13
C ALA A 269 -3.11 -21.28 25.01
N GLU A 270 -2.12 -21.63 24.17
CA GLU A 270 -0.89 -20.85 23.96
C GLU A 270 -0.68 -20.56 22.46
N PRO A 271 -0.10 -19.38 22.12
CA PRO A 271 0.26 -19.05 20.76
C PRO A 271 1.21 -20.09 20.15
N ARG A 272 1.02 -20.39 18.85
CA ARG A 272 1.86 -21.34 18.12
C ARG A 272 2.37 -20.74 16.83
N LEU A 273 3.65 -20.98 16.54
CA LEU A 273 4.32 -20.65 15.30
C LEU A 273 4.65 -21.94 14.55
N GLU A 274 4.32 -21.95 13.26
CA GLU A 274 4.69 -23.03 12.35
C GLU A 274 5.36 -22.40 11.13
N LEU A 275 6.58 -22.85 10.80
CA LEU A 275 7.30 -22.34 9.62
C LEU A 275 6.54 -22.73 8.35
N ILE A 276 6.37 -21.77 7.45
CA ILE A 276 5.74 -21.98 6.14
C ILE A 276 6.85 -22.11 5.10
N PRO A 277 6.85 -23.14 4.25
CA PRO A 277 7.78 -23.27 3.14
C PRO A 277 7.69 -22.07 2.18
N SER A 278 8.82 -21.66 1.60
CA SER A 278 8.93 -20.50 0.71
C SER A 278 7.98 -20.55 -0.50
N GLU A 279 7.80 -21.75 -1.07
CA GLU A 279 6.91 -21.96 -2.23
C GLU A 279 5.45 -21.71 -1.89
N ALA A 280 4.99 -22.19 -0.73
CA ALA A 280 3.62 -21.97 -0.26
C ALA A 280 3.40 -20.49 0.09
N MET A 281 4.44 -19.81 0.60
CA MET A 281 4.37 -18.41 0.92
C MET A 281 4.36 -17.53 -0.32
N PHE A 282 5.12 -17.88 -1.37
CA PHE A 282 5.13 -17.14 -2.63
C PHE A 282 3.72 -16.97 -3.22
N GLU A 283 2.93 -18.06 -3.26
CA GLU A 283 1.55 -17.99 -3.72
C GLU A 283 0.69 -17.04 -2.86
N THR A 284 0.90 -17.06 -1.55
CA THR A 284 0.19 -16.18 -0.61
C THR A 284 0.59 -14.73 -0.80
N MET A 285 1.87 -14.44 -0.92
CA MET A 285 2.41 -13.11 -1.18
C MET A 285 1.88 -12.56 -2.51
N LEU A 286 1.88 -13.37 -3.56
CA LEU A 286 1.35 -13.02 -4.87
C LEU A 286 -0.14 -12.64 -4.81
N LYS A 287 -0.93 -13.25 -3.92
CA LYS A 287 -2.34 -12.93 -3.71
C LYS A 287 -2.56 -11.64 -2.91
N LEU A 288 -1.63 -11.31 -2.01
CA LEU A 288 -1.75 -10.17 -1.11
C LEU A 288 -1.05 -8.91 -1.62
N THR A 289 -0.21 -9.02 -2.64
CA THR A 289 0.52 -7.88 -3.20
C THR A 289 -0.26 -7.26 -4.37
N ASN A 290 -0.26 -5.94 -4.46
CA ASN A 290 -0.75 -5.24 -5.64
C ASN A 290 0.12 -5.62 -6.84
N LYS A 291 -0.52 -5.85 -7.99
CA LYS A 291 0.16 -6.41 -9.15
C LYS A 291 0.91 -5.34 -9.94
N ALA A 292 2.01 -5.77 -10.52
CA ALA A 292 2.72 -5.00 -11.54
C ALA A 292 1.85 -4.68 -12.75
N HIS A 293 2.05 -3.53 -13.35
CA HIS A 293 1.20 -2.98 -14.42
C HIS A 293 1.72 -3.28 -15.82
N THR A 294 3.02 -3.49 -16.00
CA THR A 294 3.63 -3.81 -17.29
C THR A 294 4.32 -5.18 -17.27
N HIS A 295 4.64 -5.74 -18.45
CA HIS A 295 5.39 -7.00 -18.52
C HIS A 295 6.79 -6.91 -17.93
N ALA A 296 7.46 -5.75 -18.05
CA ALA A 296 8.76 -5.52 -17.45
C ALA A 296 8.66 -5.48 -15.91
N ASP A 297 7.68 -4.73 -15.41
CA ASP A 297 7.37 -4.66 -13.97
C ASP A 297 6.97 -6.02 -13.42
N ALA A 298 6.18 -6.81 -14.18
CA ALA A 298 5.76 -8.13 -13.75
C ALA A 298 6.93 -9.08 -13.53
N ARG A 299 7.95 -9.07 -14.40
CA ARG A 299 9.15 -9.90 -14.22
C ARG A 299 9.95 -9.47 -13.00
N HIS A 300 10.19 -8.17 -12.86
CA HIS A 300 10.89 -7.63 -11.70
C HIS A 300 10.14 -7.89 -10.41
N PHE A 301 8.84 -7.70 -10.41
CA PHE A 301 7.95 -8.00 -9.29
C PHE A 301 8.04 -9.45 -8.84
N VAL A 302 7.90 -10.40 -9.79
CA VAL A 302 7.98 -11.84 -9.48
C VAL A 302 9.35 -12.20 -8.92
N ALA A 303 10.44 -11.69 -9.52
CA ALA A 303 11.80 -11.92 -9.03
C ALA A 303 12.01 -11.36 -7.62
N THR A 304 11.49 -10.17 -7.35
CA THR A 304 11.57 -9.55 -6.01
C THR A 304 10.79 -10.36 -4.99
N LEU A 305 9.56 -10.78 -5.29
CA LEU A 305 8.77 -11.61 -4.38
C LEU A 305 9.43 -12.97 -4.13
N SER A 306 9.97 -13.62 -5.16
CA SER A 306 10.71 -14.89 -5.00
C SER A 306 11.87 -14.72 -4.02
N THR A 307 12.68 -13.68 -4.23
CA THR A 307 13.81 -13.39 -3.33
C THR A 307 13.36 -13.09 -1.89
N ILE A 308 12.25 -12.38 -1.70
CA ILE A 308 11.70 -12.14 -0.36
C ILE A 308 11.31 -13.47 0.29
N CYS A 309 10.60 -14.34 -0.44
CA CYS A 309 10.16 -15.64 0.08
C CYS A 309 11.31 -16.58 0.39
N GLU A 310 12.44 -16.48 -0.31
CA GLU A 310 13.62 -17.29 -0.05
C GLU A 310 14.44 -16.82 1.17
N ARG A 311 14.41 -15.52 1.47
CA ARG A 311 15.30 -14.89 2.46
C ARG A 311 14.63 -14.52 3.78
N VAL A 312 13.33 -14.26 3.75
CA VAL A 312 12.56 -13.88 4.93
C VAL A 312 11.86 -15.11 5.48
N PRO A 313 11.99 -15.44 6.77
CA PRO A 313 11.23 -16.52 7.37
C PRO A 313 9.75 -16.16 7.48
N PHE A 314 8.89 -17.10 7.09
CA PHE A 314 7.44 -16.97 7.13
C PHE A 314 6.84 -17.97 8.10
N TYR A 315 5.95 -17.51 8.96
CA TYR A 315 5.30 -18.34 9.96
C TYR A 315 3.78 -18.27 9.84
N SER A 316 3.13 -19.39 10.08
CA SER A 316 1.71 -19.41 10.45
C SER A 316 1.60 -19.12 11.94
N LEU A 317 0.87 -18.08 12.30
CA LEU A 317 0.63 -17.69 13.69
C LEU A 317 -0.81 -18.00 14.08
N CYS A 318 -0.97 -18.99 14.95
CA CYS A 318 -2.24 -19.35 15.57
C CYS A 318 -2.31 -18.81 17.00
N TYR A 319 -3.35 -18.04 17.36
CA TYR A 319 -3.55 -17.54 18.71
C TYR A 319 -5.05 -17.26 18.97
N ASN A 320 -5.47 -17.29 20.23
CA ASN A 320 -6.83 -16.96 20.63
C ASN A 320 -6.95 -15.56 21.24
N ASP A 321 -5.92 -15.09 21.92
CA ASP A 321 -5.88 -13.81 22.62
C ASP A 321 -4.61 -13.03 22.25
N SER A 322 -4.80 -11.83 21.66
CA SER A 322 -3.69 -10.96 21.28
C SER A 322 -2.93 -10.38 22.48
N SER A 323 -3.54 -10.33 23.66
CA SER A 323 -2.88 -9.84 24.89
C SER A 323 -1.76 -10.77 25.36
N LYS A 324 -1.76 -12.03 24.95
CA LYS A 324 -0.70 -13.01 25.22
C LYS A 324 0.53 -12.86 24.31
N LEU A 325 0.40 -12.10 23.22
CA LEU A 325 1.49 -11.85 22.28
C LEU A 325 2.22 -10.58 22.70
N THR A 326 3.47 -10.74 23.06
CA THR A 326 4.37 -9.64 23.48
C THR A 326 5.47 -9.41 22.45
N PRO A 327 6.12 -8.25 22.41
CA PRO A 327 7.30 -8.05 21.58
C PRO A 327 8.35 -9.15 21.74
N SER A 328 8.59 -9.62 22.97
CA SER A 328 9.55 -10.70 23.25
C SER A 328 9.17 -12.05 22.66
N PHE A 329 7.87 -12.31 22.39
CA PHE A 329 7.44 -13.52 21.69
C PHE A 329 8.01 -13.58 20.27
N PHE A 330 8.15 -12.43 19.60
CA PHE A 330 8.65 -12.33 18.24
C PHE A 330 10.17 -12.14 18.13
N SER A 331 10.84 -11.87 19.25
CA SER A 331 12.31 -11.72 19.33
C SER A 331 13.03 -13.05 19.57
N GLN A 332 12.30 -14.13 19.77
CA GLN A 332 12.88 -15.46 19.90
C GLN A 332 12.98 -16.10 18.52
N PRO A 333 14.15 -16.68 18.15
CA PRO A 333 14.35 -17.33 16.85
C PRO A 333 13.54 -18.63 16.71
#